data_bada1cb6301fa7d8f750fe238afe9617
#
_entry.id   bada1cb6301fa7d8f750fe238afe9617
#
_cell.length_a   1.000
_cell.length_b   1.000
_cell.length_c   1.000
_cell.angle_alpha   90.00
_cell.angle_beta   90.00
_cell.angle_gamma   90.00
#
_symmetry.space_group_name_H-M   'P 1'
#
loop_
_entity.id
_entity.type
_entity.pdbx_description
1 polymer ?
#
loop_
_entity_poly.entity_id
_entity_poly.type
_entity_poly.pdbx_seq_one_letter_code
_entity_poly.pdbx_strand_id
1 'polypeptide(L)'
;VDLNVLRNLINSVLKLTDNYHQRDRRSRDTLLGNSEAMCAIRSTIEKLSRSQAPIYISGESGTGKELVARLIHSKGPRADRAFVPVNCGAIPSELMESEFFGHIKGSFTGAVSDKDGLFQVAEGGTLFLDEVAELPLHMQVKLLRSIQEKAVRPIGARQEIPTDVRILSATHKDLGKLVESGHFRQDLYYRLNVIQLQVPPLRER
;
A
#
# COMPACT_ATOMS: atom_id res chain seq x y z
N VAL A 1 12.13 34.79 -33.15
CA VAL A 1 11.10 34.12 -32.33
C VAL A 1 11.07 34.84 -31.00
N ASP A 2 9.93 35.46 -30.67
CA ASP A 2 9.79 36.20 -29.41
C ASP A 2 9.83 35.24 -28.24
N LEU A 3 10.82 35.39 -27.38
CA LEU A 3 11.05 34.57 -26.18
C LEU A 3 9.83 34.53 -25.25
N ASN A 4 9.01 35.60 -25.24
CA ASN A 4 7.80 35.68 -24.47
C ASN A 4 6.69 34.77 -25.03
N VAL A 5 6.59 34.67 -26.36
CA VAL A 5 5.62 33.75 -27.02
C VAL A 5 5.99 32.30 -26.73
N LEU A 6 7.29 31.95 -26.78
CA LEU A 6 7.78 30.60 -26.47
C LEU A 6 7.53 30.25 -24.99
N ARG A 7 7.78 31.19 -24.07
CA ARG A 7 7.52 31.00 -22.63
C ARG A 7 6.04 30.79 -22.31
N ASN A 8 5.17 31.55 -22.96
CA ASN A 8 3.74 31.42 -22.81
C ASN A 8 3.20 30.08 -23.38
N LEU A 9 3.75 29.62 -24.50
CA LEU A 9 3.42 28.31 -25.08
C LEU A 9 3.86 27.17 -24.14
N ILE A 10 5.08 27.22 -23.63
CA ILE A 10 5.59 26.22 -22.66
C ILE A 10 4.73 26.20 -21.39
N ASN A 11 4.41 27.36 -20.81
CA ASN A 11 3.55 27.44 -19.64
C ASN A 11 2.12 26.93 -19.90
N SER A 12 1.59 27.14 -21.08
CA SER A 12 0.27 26.63 -21.48
C SER A 12 0.28 25.11 -21.63
N VAL A 13 1.33 24.54 -22.23
CA VAL A 13 1.52 23.10 -22.36
C VAL A 13 1.69 22.45 -20.99
N LEU A 14 2.51 23.01 -20.10
CA LEU A 14 2.70 22.51 -18.74
C LEU A 14 1.39 22.55 -17.93
N LYS A 15 0.61 23.63 -18.01
CA LYS A 15 -0.71 23.70 -17.36
C LYS A 15 -1.72 22.70 -17.94
N LEU A 16 -1.68 22.41 -19.24
CA LEU A 16 -2.51 21.38 -19.86
C LEU A 16 -2.09 19.98 -19.39
N THR A 17 -0.78 19.72 -19.26
CA THR A 17 -0.27 18.44 -18.77
C THR A 17 -0.65 18.23 -17.30
N ASP A 18 -0.54 19.26 -16.45
CA ASP A 18 -0.95 19.19 -15.04
C ASP A 18 -2.46 18.99 -14.90
N ASN A 19 -3.28 19.67 -15.70
CA ASN A 19 -4.72 19.48 -15.72
C ASN A 19 -5.13 18.08 -16.27
N TYR A 20 -4.38 17.53 -17.22
CA TYR A 20 -4.59 16.18 -17.73
C TYR A 20 -4.26 15.14 -16.66
N HIS A 21 -3.13 15.31 -15.95
CA HIS A 21 -2.76 14.45 -14.83
C HIS A 21 -3.71 14.57 -13.62
N GLN A 22 -4.25 15.74 -13.34
CA GLN A 22 -5.25 15.91 -12.26
C GLN A 22 -6.63 15.32 -12.65
N ARG A 23 -7.07 15.46 -13.90
CA ARG A 23 -8.31 14.82 -14.39
C ARG A 23 -8.17 13.30 -14.45
N ASP A 24 -7.03 12.79 -14.90
CA ASP A 24 -6.74 11.37 -14.98
C ASP A 24 -6.62 10.74 -13.57
N ARG A 25 -6.08 11.46 -12.57
CA ARG A 25 -6.10 11.05 -11.16
C ARG A 25 -7.52 10.99 -10.59
N ARG A 26 -8.37 12.00 -10.84
CA ARG A 26 -9.76 12.01 -10.33
C ARG A 26 -10.64 10.93 -10.98
N SER A 27 -10.42 10.58 -12.23
CA SER A 27 -11.16 9.50 -12.89
C SER A 27 -10.67 8.11 -12.46
N ARG A 28 -9.39 7.97 -12.08
CA ARG A 28 -8.82 6.72 -11.55
C ARG A 28 -9.26 6.41 -10.12
N ASP A 29 -9.65 7.42 -9.35
CA ASP A 29 -10.08 7.26 -7.95
C ASP A 29 -11.61 7.08 -7.79
N THR A 30 -12.32 6.69 -8.85
CA THR A 30 -13.77 6.49 -8.79
C THR A 30 -14.11 5.01 -8.96
N LEU A 31 -14.67 4.40 -7.92
CA LEU A 31 -15.30 3.08 -8.03
C LEU A 31 -16.56 3.18 -8.89
N LEU A 32 -16.48 2.66 -10.12
CA LEU A 32 -17.58 2.63 -11.08
C LEU A 32 -18.58 1.53 -10.69
N GLY A 33 -19.84 1.73 -11.07
CA GLY A 33 -20.95 0.79 -10.88
C GLY A 33 -22.02 1.33 -9.93
N ASN A 34 -23.28 1.03 -10.27
CA ASN A 34 -24.48 1.45 -9.52
C ASN A 34 -25.25 0.28 -8.90
N SER A 35 -24.66 -0.94 -8.90
CA SER A 35 -25.26 -2.08 -8.23
C SER A 35 -25.34 -1.87 -6.72
N GLU A 36 -26.25 -2.55 -6.07
CA GLU A 36 -26.42 -2.52 -4.61
C GLU A 36 -25.11 -2.88 -3.90
N ALA A 37 -24.38 -3.88 -4.40
CA ALA A 37 -23.08 -4.29 -3.89
C ALA A 37 -22.05 -3.16 -3.95
N MET A 38 -22.03 -2.37 -5.04
CA MET A 38 -21.10 -1.24 -5.18
C MET A 38 -21.49 -0.05 -4.29
N CYS A 39 -22.78 0.16 -4.07
CA CYS A 39 -23.27 1.15 -3.11
C CYS A 39 -22.88 0.78 -1.67
N ALA A 40 -23.05 -0.49 -1.29
CA ALA A 40 -22.65 -1.01 0.01
C ALA A 40 -21.13 -0.87 0.26
N ILE A 41 -20.29 -1.18 -0.75
CA ILE A 41 -18.84 -1.00 -0.64
C ILE A 41 -18.49 0.48 -0.44
N ARG A 42 -19.06 1.40 -1.22
CA ARG A 42 -18.77 2.86 -1.05
C ARG A 42 -19.12 3.33 0.36
N SER A 43 -20.29 2.92 0.88
CA SER A 43 -20.68 3.22 2.26
C SER A 43 -19.71 2.62 3.29
N THR A 44 -19.25 1.40 3.06
CA THR A 44 -18.27 0.73 3.93
C THR A 44 -16.92 1.43 3.89
N ILE A 45 -16.42 1.82 2.70
CA ILE A 45 -15.18 2.60 2.56
C ILE A 45 -15.25 3.91 3.37
N GLU A 46 -16.38 4.62 3.36
CA GLU A 46 -16.53 5.87 4.12
C GLU A 46 -16.45 5.66 5.63
N LYS A 47 -16.98 4.53 6.12
CA LYS A 47 -16.85 4.17 7.54
C LYS A 47 -15.41 3.76 7.88
N LEU A 48 -14.81 2.92 7.04
CA LEU A 48 -13.46 2.39 7.25
C LEU A 48 -12.36 3.44 7.08
N SER A 49 -12.57 4.48 6.29
CA SER A 49 -11.59 5.56 6.10
C SER A 49 -11.25 6.27 7.40
N ARG A 50 -12.20 6.38 8.33
CA ARG A 50 -12.03 7.02 9.65
C ARG A 50 -11.24 6.16 10.65
N SER A 51 -11.22 4.84 10.44
CA SER A 51 -10.49 3.91 11.32
C SER A 51 -8.99 3.97 11.06
N GLN A 52 -8.17 3.80 12.09
CA GLN A 52 -6.71 3.62 11.97
C GLN A 52 -6.29 2.15 12.09
N ALA A 53 -7.25 1.25 12.30
CA ALA A 53 -6.98 -0.19 12.38
C ALA A 53 -6.49 -0.74 11.02
N PRO A 54 -5.70 -1.81 11.03
CA PRO A 54 -5.38 -2.57 9.83
C PRO A 54 -6.64 -3.06 9.12
N ILE A 55 -6.64 -2.98 7.79
CA ILE A 55 -7.75 -3.45 6.97
C ILE A 55 -7.22 -4.47 5.97
N TYR A 56 -7.86 -5.63 5.93
CA TYR A 56 -7.61 -6.67 4.95
C TYR A 56 -8.67 -6.62 3.84
N ILE A 57 -8.22 -6.45 2.60
CA ILE A 57 -9.06 -6.34 1.41
C ILE A 57 -8.97 -7.64 0.63
N SER A 58 -10.04 -8.43 0.61
CA SER A 58 -10.13 -9.67 -0.14
C SER A 58 -10.94 -9.50 -1.43
N GLY A 59 -10.65 -10.29 -2.45
CA GLY A 59 -11.37 -10.29 -3.73
C GLY A 59 -10.54 -10.86 -4.86
N GLU A 60 -11.21 -11.27 -5.92
CA GLU A 60 -10.56 -11.86 -7.11
C GLU A 60 -9.53 -10.91 -7.73
N SER A 61 -8.60 -11.47 -8.54
CA SER A 61 -7.65 -10.64 -9.29
C SER A 61 -8.40 -9.68 -10.22
N GLY A 62 -7.89 -8.45 -10.34
CA GLY A 62 -8.49 -7.42 -11.21
C GLY A 62 -9.75 -6.73 -10.65
N THR A 63 -10.21 -7.04 -9.43
CA THR A 63 -11.41 -6.42 -8.84
C THR A 63 -11.19 -4.99 -8.34
N GLY A 64 -9.99 -4.43 -8.45
CA GLY A 64 -9.69 -3.05 -8.03
C GLY A 64 -9.41 -2.91 -6.54
N LYS A 65 -8.82 -3.92 -5.89
CA LYS A 65 -8.42 -3.86 -4.47
C LYS A 65 -7.52 -2.66 -4.15
N GLU A 66 -6.58 -2.33 -5.03
CA GLU A 66 -5.72 -1.15 -4.87
C GLU A 66 -6.53 0.16 -4.92
N LEU A 67 -7.52 0.25 -5.84
CA LEU A 67 -8.40 1.42 -5.91
C LEU A 67 -9.19 1.60 -4.61
N VAL A 68 -9.69 0.51 -4.04
CA VAL A 68 -10.38 0.51 -2.74
C VAL A 68 -9.44 1.00 -1.64
N ALA A 69 -8.20 0.52 -1.58
CA ALA A 69 -7.20 0.97 -0.61
C ALA A 69 -6.88 2.47 -0.76
N ARG A 70 -6.73 2.97 -1.99
CA ARG A 70 -6.52 4.40 -2.27
C ARG A 70 -7.70 5.25 -1.80
N LEU A 71 -8.94 4.79 -2.03
CA LEU A 71 -10.14 5.50 -1.56
C LEU A 71 -10.25 5.51 -0.03
N ILE A 72 -9.90 4.41 0.64
CA ILE A 72 -9.86 4.37 2.11
C ILE A 72 -8.83 5.37 2.65
N HIS A 73 -7.66 5.49 2.00
CA HIS A 73 -6.64 6.44 2.39
C HIS A 73 -7.09 7.88 2.11
N SER A 74 -7.51 8.20 0.88
CA SER A 74 -7.84 9.56 0.44
C SER A 74 -9.05 10.18 1.15
N LYS A 75 -9.94 9.35 1.71
CA LYS A 75 -11.08 9.79 2.53
C LYS A 75 -10.77 9.77 4.03
N GLY A 76 -9.58 9.36 4.42
CA GLY A 76 -9.16 9.20 5.82
C GLY A 76 -8.38 10.39 6.36
N PRO A 77 -8.06 10.37 7.67
CA PRO A 77 -7.33 11.47 8.32
C PRO A 77 -5.86 11.57 7.89
N ARG A 78 -5.35 10.63 7.10
CA ARG A 78 -4.00 10.64 6.53
C ARG A 78 -3.99 10.98 5.03
N ALA A 79 -5.09 11.53 4.48
CA ALA A 79 -5.25 11.81 3.05
C ALA A 79 -4.13 12.69 2.45
N ASP A 80 -3.60 13.62 3.26
CA ASP A 80 -2.52 14.53 2.87
C ASP A 80 -1.10 13.94 3.11
N ARG A 81 -1.03 12.70 3.58
CA ARG A 81 0.21 11.97 3.83
C ARG A 81 0.51 10.97 2.72
N ALA A 82 1.69 10.36 2.76
CA ALA A 82 2.12 9.38 1.77
C ALA A 82 1.17 8.16 1.72
N PHE A 83 0.78 7.76 0.52
CA PHE A 83 0.22 6.45 0.22
C PHE A 83 1.26 5.64 -0.54
N VAL A 84 1.82 4.62 0.09
CA VAL A 84 2.91 3.81 -0.47
C VAL A 84 2.37 2.43 -0.84
N PRO A 85 2.01 2.19 -2.11
CA PRO A 85 1.61 0.87 -2.56
C PRO A 85 2.83 0.01 -2.85
N VAL A 86 2.78 -1.25 -2.46
CA VAL A 86 3.78 -2.25 -2.78
C VAL A 86 3.12 -3.56 -3.16
N ASN A 87 3.50 -4.11 -4.30
CA ASN A 87 3.10 -5.46 -4.69
C ASN A 87 4.16 -6.44 -4.17
N CYS A 88 3.79 -7.24 -3.17
CA CYS A 88 4.71 -8.20 -2.54
C CYS A 88 5.20 -9.28 -3.50
N GLY A 89 4.38 -9.68 -4.48
CA GLY A 89 4.78 -10.66 -5.49
C GLY A 89 5.74 -10.13 -6.56
N ALA A 90 5.89 -8.80 -6.68
CA ALA A 90 6.78 -8.20 -7.67
C ALA A 90 8.22 -7.97 -7.17
N ILE A 91 8.46 -8.12 -5.86
CA ILE A 91 9.79 -7.91 -5.27
C ILE A 91 10.50 -9.26 -5.14
N PRO A 92 11.72 -9.41 -5.70
CA PRO A 92 12.54 -10.60 -5.47
C PRO A 92 12.78 -10.82 -3.97
N SER A 93 12.71 -12.08 -3.51
CA SER A 93 12.81 -12.43 -2.08
C SER A 93 14.07 -11.89 -1.40
N GLU A 94 15.20 -11.88 -2.13
CA GLU A 94 16.51 -11.44 -1.66
C GLU A 94 16.56 -9.91 -1.41
N LEU A 95 15.72 -9.14 -2.12
CA LEU A 95 15.68 -7.68 -2.00
C LEU A 95 14.58 -7.21 -1.04
N MET A 96 13.64 -8.09 -0.73
CA MET A 96 12.41 -7.75 -0.03
C MET A 96 12.69 -7.10 1.33
N GLU A 97 13.66 -7.62 2.08
CA GLU A 97 14.03 -7.06 3.38
C GLU A 97 14.57 -5.65 3.27
N SER A 98 15.46 -5.41 2.30
CA SER A 98 16.05 -4.10 2.03
C SER A 98 14.99 -3.10 1.53
N GLU A 99 14.04 -3.54 0.69
CA GLU A 99 12.95 -2.69 0.23
C GLU A 99 12.02 -2.29 1.38
N PHE A 100 11.62 -3.24 2.23
CA PHE A 100 10.68 -2.96 3.31
C PHE A 100 11.26 -2.13 4.45
N PHE A 101 12.48 -2.47 4.90
CA PHE A 101 13.04 -1.93 6.15
C PHE A 101 14.23 -0.99 5.93
N GLY A 102 14.74 -0.93 4.70
CA GLY A 102 15.93 -0.15 4.37
C GLY A 102 17.23 -0.83 4.78
N HIS A 103 18.35 -0.19 4.47
CA HIS A 103 19.68 -0.66 4.84
C HIS A 103 20.65 0.50 5.03
N ILE A 104 21.70 0.27 5.82
CA ILE A 104 22.83 1.16 5.93
C ILE A 104 23.94 0.74 4.97
N LYS A 105 24.73 1.70 4.52
CA LYS A 105 25.89 1.48 3.68
C LYS A 105 26.82 0.41 4.25
N GLY A 106 27.25 -0.53 3.40
CA GLY A 106 28.17 -1.61 3.78
C GLY A 106 27.54 -2.79 4.51
N SER A 107 26.21 -2.84 4.68
CA SER A 107 25.52 -3.92 5.39
C SER A 107 25.50 -5.26 4.65
N PHE A 108 25.65 -5.22 3.32
CA PHE A 108 25.78 -6.39 2.46
C PHE A 108 26.51 -6.04 1.17
N THR A 109 26.92 -7.06 0.38
CA THR A 109 27.57 -6.87 -0.91
C THR A 109 26.63 -6.13 -1.87
N GLY A 110 27.00 -4.89 -2.24
CA GLY A 110 26.15 -4.01 -3.08
C GLY A 110 25.44 -2.87 -2.32
N ALA A 111 25.52 -2.81 -1.00
CA ALA A 111 25.02 -1.67 -0.21
C ALA A 111 25.98 -0.46 -0.29
N VAL A 112 25.95 0.25 -1.42
CA VAL A 112 26.86 1.37 -1.72
C VAL A 112 26.49 2.67 -1.01
N SER A 113 25.22 2.81 -0.60
CA SER A 113 24.66 3.97 0.12
C SER A 113 23.62 3.52 1.12
N ASP A 114 23.22 4.41 2.04
CA ASP A 114 22.05 4.20 2.87
C ASP A 114 20.78 4.25 2.00
N LYS A 115 19.78 3.44 2.36
CA LYS A 115 18.47 3.41 1.68
C LYS A 115 17.36 3.34 2.71
N ASP A 116 16.41 4.27 2.61
CA ASP A 116 15.17 4.21 3.37
C ASP A 116 14.28 3.08 2.87
N GLY A 117 13.67 2.36 3.79
CA GLY A 117 12.68 1.32 3.47
C GLY A 117 11.28 1.88 3.29
N LEU A 118 10.38 1.05 2.77
CA LEU A 118 8.98 1.41 2.51
C LEU A 118 8.26 1.89 3.78
N PHE A 119 8.59 1.37 4.95
CA PHE A 119 8.03 1.85 6.22
C PHE A 119 8.43 3.29 6.52
N GLN A 120 9.70 3.65 6.29
CA GLN A 120 10.18 5.01 6.50
C GLN A 120 9.57 5.98 5.47
N VAL A 121 9.46 5.56 4.22
CA VAL A 121 8.79 6.34 3.16
C VAL A 121 7.30 6.55 3.46
N ALA A 122 6.66 5.58 4.12
CA ALA A 122 5.24 5.65 4.49
C ALA A 122 5.00 6.34 5.84
N GLU A 123 6.01 6.90 6.49
CA GLU A 123 5.91 7.51 7.82
C GLU A 123 4.78 8.55 7.90
N GLY A 124 3.96 8.45 8.93
CA GLY A 124 2.76 9.28 9.13
C GLY A 124 1.62 9.00 8.14
N GLY A 125 1.85 8.14 7.13
CA GLY A 125 0.96 7.83 6.03
C GLY A 125 0.36 6.43 6.08
N THR A 126 0.23 5.81 4.91
CA THR A 126 -0.36 4.48 4.72
C THR A 126 0.52 3.61 3.84
N LEU A 127 0.87 2.42 4.31
CA LEU A 127 1.53 1.38 3.54
C LEU A 127 0.46 0.37 3.08
N PHE A 128 0.34 0.19 1.77
CA PHE A 128 -0.57 -0.78 1.17
C PHE A 128 0.20 -1.97 0.62
N LEU A 129 -0.04 -3.14 1.21
CA LEU A 129 0.60 -4.41 0.87
C LEU A 129 -0.32 -5.19 -0.07
N ASP A 130 -0.11 -5.06 -1.38
CA ASP A 130 -0.84 -5.87 -2.35
C ASP A 130 -0.18 -7.25 -2.47
N GLU A 131 -1.01 -8.26 -2.67
CA GLU A 131 -0.63 -9.68 -2.71
C GLU A 131 0.21 -10.10 -1.50
N VAL A 132 -0.25 -9.73 -0.30
CA VAL A 132 0.44 -10.01 0.97
C VAL A 132 0.67 -11.51 1.22
N ALA A 133 -0.13 -12.36 0.59
CA ALA A 133 0.03 -13.82 0.62
C ALA A 133 1.34 -14.31 -0.04
N GLU A 134 2.00 -13.50 -0.86
CA GLU A 134 3.27 -13.83 -1.52
C GLU A 134 4.49 -13.60 -0.63
N LEU A 135 4.32 -13.02 0.55
CA LEU A 135 5.42 -12.80 1.49
C LEU A 135 6.01 -14.14 1.99
N PRO A 136 7.31 -14.37 1.86
CA PRO A 136 7.94 -15.54 2.44
C PRO A 136 7.90 -15.51 3.96
N LEU A 137 7.89 -16.66 4.62
CA LEU A 137 7.68 -16.80 6.06
C LEU A 137 8.64 -15.93 6.91
N HIS A 138 9.90 -15.81 6.51
CA HIS A 138 10.86 -14.97 7.23
C HIS A 138 10.49 -13.48 7.19
N MET A 139 9.91 -13.02 6.07
CA MET A 139 9.42 -11.65 5.94
C MET A 139 8.15 -11.42 6.74
N GLN A 140 7.28 -12.44 6.83
CA GLN A 140 6.08 -12.36 7.66
C GLN A 140 6.43 -12.13 9.14
N VAL A 141 7.51 -12.76 9.66
CA VAL A 141 8.01 -12.53 11.03
C VAL A 141 8.44 -11.07 11.23
N LYS A 142 9.21 -10.53 10.28
CA LYS A 142 9.71 -9.14 10.37
C LYS A 142 8.60 -8.11 10.24
N LEU A 143 7.66 -8.35 9.31
CA LEU A 143 6.47 -7.52 9.15
C LEU A 143 5.63 -7.48 10.43
N LEU A 144 5.37 -8.64 11.02
CA LEU A 144 4.63 -8.73 12.29
C LEU A 144 5.27 -7.89 13.39
N ARG A 145 6.59 -8.02 13.58
CA ARG A 145 7.33 -7.21 14.55
C ARG A 145 7.17 -5.72 14.31
N SER A 146 7.37 -5.28 13.06
CA SER A 146 7.26 -3.85 12.72
C SER A 146 5.87 -3.28 13.00
N ILE A 147 4.81 -4.07 12.78
CA ILE A 147 3.43 -3.66 13.08
C ILE A 147 3.16 -3.64 14.60
N GLN A 148 3.72 -4.57 15.35
CA GLN A 148 3.51 -4.70 16.81
C GLN A 148 4.29 -3.66 17.60
N GLU A 149 5.58 -3.50 17.27
CA GLU A 149 6.52 -2.63 17.98
C GLU A 149 6.45 -1.19 17.48
N LYS A 150 5.74 -0.94 16.34
CA LYS A 150 5.71 0.36 15.65
C LYS A 150 7.11 0.91 15.43
N ALA A 151 8.02 0.05 15.03
CA ALA A 151 9.40 0.38 14.77
C ALA A 151 9.98 -0.56 13.71
N VAL A 152 10.95 -0.10 12.97
CA VAL A 152 11.70 -0.87 11.98
C VAL A 152 13.19 -0.79 12.24
N ARG A 153 13.91 -1.88 11.90
CA ARG A 153 15.36 -1.91 11.98
C ARG A 153 15.93 -2.09 10.57
N PRO A 154 16.59 -1.07 10.00
CA PRO A 154 17.30 -1.21 8.74
C PRO A 154 18.38 -2.29 8.80
N ILE A 155 18.65 -2.95 7.69
CA ILE A 155 19.71 -3.98 7.61
C ILE A 155 21.04 -3.33 7.99
N GLY A 156 21.77 -3.96 8.92
CA GLY A 156 23.04 -3.46 9.46
C GLY A 156 22.90 -2.40 10.56
N ALA A 157 21.73 -1.83 10.79
CA ALA A 157 21.52 -0.86 11.85
C ALA A 157 21.47 -1.53 13.25
N ARG A 158 21.99 -0.83 14.25
CA ARG A 158 21.93 -1.27 15.65
C ARG A 158 20.67 -0.81 16.37
N GLN A 159 20.09 0.28 15.92
CA GLN A 159 18.92 0.91 16.53
C GLN A 159 17.68 0.69 15.70
N GLU A 160 16.56 0.64 16.35
CA GLU A 160 15.23 0.66 15.73
C GLU A 160 14.77 2.10 15.53
N ILE A 161 14.04 2.33 14.44
CA ILE A 161 13.47 3.62 14.07
C ILE A 161 11.97 3.51 14.32
N PRO A 162 11.39 4.32 15.24
CA PRO A 162 9.95 4.35 15.43
C PRO A 162 9.22 4.71 14.12
N THR A 163 8.08 4.08 13.87
CA THR A 163 7.25 4.34 12.68
C THR A 163 5.77 4.38 13.03
N ASP A 164 5.05 5.39 12.53
CA ASP A 164 3.59 5.49 12.64
C ASP A 164 2.96 5.32 11.24
N VAL A 165 2.75 4.08 10.85
CA VAL A 165 2.24 3.72 9.52
C VAL A 165 0.92 2.98 9.66
N ARG A 166 -0.12 3.43 8.94
CA ARG A 166 -1.36 2.67 8.77
C ARG A 166 -1.15 1.56 7.77
N ILE A 167 -1.53 0.33 8.12
CA ILE A 167 -1.40 -0.83 7.24
C ILE A 167 -2.73 -1.15 6.57
N LEU A 168 -2.71 -1.23 5.24
CA LEU A 168 -3.76 -1.85 4.43
C LEU A 168 -3.12 -3.04 3.72
N SER A 169 -3.83 -4.16 3.61
CA SER A 169 -3.33 -5.36 2.93
C SER A 169 -4.38 -5.93 1.98
N ALA A 170 -3.94 -6.52 0.89
CA ALA A 170 -4.83 -7.17 -0.06
C ALA A 170 -4.23 -8.48 -0.59
N THR A 171 -5.10 -9.41 -0.95
CA THR A 171 -4.75 -10.59 -1.76
C THR A 171 -6.01 -11.20 -2.37
N HIS A 172 -5.82 -11.98 -3.43
CA HIS A 172 -6.87 -12.83 -4.01
C HIS A 172 -6.89 -14.23 -3.39
N LYS A 173 -5.85 -14.62 -2.64
CA LYS A 173 -5.73 -15.93 -1.99
C LYS A 173 -6.50 -15.94 -0.66
N ASP A 174 -6.97 -17.13 -0.29
CA ASP A 174 -7.57 -17.38 1.02
C ASP A 174 -6.48 -17.54 2.08
N LEU A 175 -6.27 -16.47 2.88
CA LEU A 175 -5.25 -16.46 3.94
C LEU A 175 -5.56 -17.51 5.02
N GLY A 176 -6.82 -17.83 5.29
CA GLY A 176 -7.18 -18.87 6.26
C GLY A 176 -6.64 -20.24 5.85
N LYS A 177 -6.84 -20.61 4.58
CA LYS A 177 -6.27 -21.86 4.04
C LYS A 177 -4.75 -21.87 4.02
N LEU A 178 -4.11 -20.71 3.78
CA LEU A 178 -2.65 -20.60 3.82
C LEU A 178 -2.12 -20.74 5.26
N VAL A 179 -2.87 -20.29 6.27
CA VAL A 179 -2.54 -20.53 7.69
C VAL A 179 -2.63 -22.03 8.01
N GLU A 180 -3.72 -22.69 7.61
CA GLU A 180 -3.90 -24.13 7.82
C GLU A 180 -2.79 -24.98 7.17
N SER A 181 -2.33 -24.57 5.98
CA SER A 181 -1.24 -25.24 5.25
C SER A 181 0.17 -24.81 5.67
N GLY A 182 0.32 -23.92 6.64
CA GLY A 182 1.62 -23.45 7.14
C GLY A 182 2.38 -22.49 6.23
N HIS A 183 1.73 -21.97 5.17
CA HIS A 183 2.33 -21.00 4.24
C HIS A 183 2.15 -19.54 4.70
N PHE A 184 1.24 -19.30 5.65
CA PHE A 184 1.04 -18.00 6.26
C PHE A 184 0.96 -18.14 7.77
N ARG A 185 1.58 -17.20 8.49
CA ARG A 185 1.59 -17.25 9.97
C ARG A 185 0.26 -16.79 10.54
N GLN A 186 -0.25 -17.54 11.49
CA GLN A 186 -1.50 -17.25 12.18
C GLN A 186 -1.47 -15.92 12.94
N ASP A 187 -0.35 -15.59 13.59
CA ASP A 187 -0.17 -14.37 14.35
C ASP A 187 -0.23 -13.12 13.45
N LEU A 188 0.41 -13.17 12.28
CA LEU A 188 0.33 -12.10 11.29
C LEU A 188 -1.08 -11.98 10.70
N TYR A 189 -1.73 -13.10 10.39
CA TYR A 189 -3.09 -13.12 9.89
C TYR A 189 -4.04 -12.32 10.80
N TYR A 190 -4.06 -12.61 12.11
CA TYR A 190 -4.91 -11.87 13.04
C TYR A 190 -4.50 -10.40 13.21
N ARG A 191 -3.24 -10.07 12.99
CA ARG A 191 -2.77 -8.68 13.06
C ARG A 191 -3.16 -7.85 11.86
N LEU A 192 -3.23 -8.45 10.67
CA LEU A 192 -3.65 -7.80 9.42
C LEU A 192 -5.18 -7.79 9.26
N ASN A 193 -5.83 -8.88 9.63
CA ASN A 193 -7.28 -9.08 9.46
C ASN A 193 -8.07 -8.61 10.70
N VAL A 194 -7.85 -7.35 11.11
CA VAL A 194 -8.66 -6.72 12.17
C VAL A 194 -10.03 -6.31 11.62
N ILE A 195 -10.05 -5.76 10.41
CA ILE A 195 -11.27 -5.43 9.68
C ILE A 195 -11.13 -6.04 8.28
N GLN A 196 -12.12 -6.83 7.88
CA GLN A 196 -12.15 -7.41 6.55
C GLN A 196 -13.11 -6.64 5.64
N LEU A 197 -12.67 -6.35 4.42
CA LEU A 197 -13.48 -5.79 3.35
C LEU A 197 -13.40 -6.71 2.13
N GLN A 198 -14.52 -7.31 1.75
CA GLN A 198 -14.61 -8.13 0.55
C GLN A 198 -15.03 -7.27 -0.64
N VAL A 199 -14.27 -7.32 -1.72
CA VAL A 199 -14.58 -6.64 -2.98
C VAL A 199 -15.27 -7.63 -3.91
N PRO A 200 -16.52 -7.35 -4.36
CA PRO A 200 -17.25 -8.27 -5.20
C PRO A 200 -16.58 -8.43 -6.57
N PRO A 201 -16.70 -9.58 -7.20
CA PRO A 201 -16.20 -9.81 -8.55
C PRO A 201 -16.95 -8.94 -9.57
N LEU A 202 -16.30 -8.67 -10.71
CA LEU A 202 -16.87 -7.78 -11.75
C LEU A 202 -18.24 -8.24 -12.26
N ARG A 203 -18.53 -9.55 -12.26
CA ARG A 203 -19.82 -10.11 -12.67
C ARG A 203 -21.00 -9.79 -11.72
N GLU A 204 -20.71 -9.26 -10.54
CA GLU A 204 -21.72 -8.89 -9.53
C GLU A 204 -21.87 -7.36 -9.37
N ARG A 205 -21.28 -6.58 -10.28
CA ARG A 205 -21.26 -5.11 -10.23
C ARG A 205 -22.26 -4.44 -11.15
#